data_7157e5b1cf88e61d67da9496f67918be
#
_entry.id   7157e5b1cf88e61d67da9496f67918be
#
_cell.length_a   1.000
_cell.length_b   1.000
_cell.length_c   1.000
_cell.angle_alpha   90.00
_cell.angle_beta   90.00
_cell.angle_gamma   90.00
#
_symmetry.space_group_name_H-M   'P 1'
#
loop_
_entity.id
_entity.type
_entity.pdbx_description
1 polymer ?
#
loop_
_entity_poly.entity_id
_entity_poly.type
_entity_poly.pdbx_seq_one_letter_code
_entity_poly.pdbx_strand_id
1 'polypeptide(L)'
;GLPLELTPFAFLVGKWSGSGVISYTHNPDKADQEFTQTVEFSYDNQSVLGYVSKSTLSDGTSLPTEVGFWRLAKTPESADLGPGLLPGTGDKSITNHEQLETLRNKDGGFDIEVSILHPSGISELYIGQIKGARVDLATDAVLRSQSSKDYRAATRMFGLVEGALLWVWDIAALGNPMASHAAARLERAK
;
A
#
# COMPACT_ATOMS: atom_id res chain seq x y z
N GLY A 1 22.14 4.45 -2.28
CA GLY A 1 21.09 5.27 -2.82
C GLY A 1 19.80 4.50 -3.11
N LEU A 2 18.77 5.21 -3.49
CA LEU A 2 17.48 4.59 -3.83
C LEU A 2 17.62 3.69 -5.06
N PRO A 3 17.20 2.42 -5.00
CA PRO A 3 17.16 1.58 -6.19
C PRO A 3 16.34 2.22 -7.31
N LEU A 4 16.78 2.03 -8.55
CA LEU A 4 16.19 2.70 -9.72
C LEU A 4 14.67 2.45 -9.84
N GLU A 5 14.24 1.21 -9.64
CA GLU A 5 12.83 0.82 -9.73
C GLU A 5 11.97 1.39 -8.60
N LEU A 6 12.57 1.94 -7.55
CA LEU A 6 11.85 2.63 -6.49
C LEU A 6 11.74 4.14 -6.71
N THR A 7 12.33 4.68 -7.77
CA THR A 7 12.25 6.10 -8.08
C THR A 7 10.80 6.64 -8.11
N PRO A 8 9.83 5.94 -8.72
CA PRO A 8 8.43 6.41 -8.69
C PRO A 8 7.83 6.50 -7.27
N PHE A 9 8.37 5.74 -6.31
CA PHE A 9 7.92 5.72 -4.93
C PHE A 9 8.69 6.68 -4.01
N ALA A 10 9.64 7.44 -4.54
CA ALA A 10 10.56 8.23 -3.73
C ALA A 10 9.86 9.16 -2.73
N PHE A 11 8.72 9.73 -3.10
CA PHE A 11 7.98 10.63 -2.21
C PHE A 11 7.39 9.93 -0.97
N LEU A 12 7.22 8.60 -1.02
CA LEU A 12 6.69 7.81 0.09
C LEU A 12 7.76 7.43 1.12
N VAL A 13 9.02 7.29 0.69
CA VAL A 13 10.09 6.74 1.51
C VAL A 13 10.30 7.54 2.78
N GLY A 14 10.33 6.86 3.92
CA GLY A 14 10.57 7.45 5.24
C GLY A 14 9.49 7.09 6.24
N LYS A 15 9.52 7.82 7.35
CA LYS A 15 8.56 7.67 8.45
C LYS A 15 7.56 8.82 8.42
N TRP A 16 6.30 8.46 8.63
CA TRP A 16 5.18 9.37 8.65
C TRP A 16 4.38 9.18 9.92
N SER A 17 3.83 10.25 10.47
CA SER A 17 2.95 10.19 11.63
C SER A 17 1.85 11.23 11.53
N GLY A 18 0.71 10.92 12.11
CA GLY A 18 -0.44 11.81 12.12
C GLY A 18 -1.67 11.14 12.67
N SER A 19 -2.81 11.61 12.24
CA SER A 19 -4.10 11.15 12.74
C SER A 19 -5.11 10.96 11.62
N GLY A 20 -6.13 10.19 11.92
CA GLY A 20 -7.20 9.93 10.99
C GLY A 20 -8.50 9.56 11.69
N VAL A 21 -9.46 9.14 10.91
CA VAL A 21 -10.81 8.81 11.36
C VAL A 21 -11.25 7.50 10.74
N ILE A 22 -11.86 6.64 11.57
CA ILE A 22 -12.59 5.45 11.13
C ILE A 22 -14.06 5.81 11.05
N SER A 23 -14.70 5.53 9.92
CA SER A 23 -16.11 5.77 9.68
C SER A 23 -16.89 4.46 9.73
N TYR A 24 -18.08 4.52 10.34
CA TYR A 24 -19.02 3.40 10.40
C TYR A 24 -20.21 3.68 9.49
N THR A 25 -19.97 3.74 8.19
CA THR A 25 -20.93 4.18 7.17
C THR A 25 -22.26 3.39 7.21
N HIS A 26 -22.20 2.10 7.54
CA HIS A 26 -23.38 1.23 7.58
C HIS A 26 -23.99 1.07 8.96
N ASN A 27 -23.48 1.81 9.95
CA ASN A 27 -24.02 1.81 11.32
C ASN A 27 -24.18 3.26 11.80
N PRO A 28 -25.35 3.91 11.52
CA PRO A 28 -25.55 5.32 11.84
C PRO A 28 -25.56 5.63 13.34
N ASP A 29 -25.75 4.61 14.19
CA ASP A 29 -25.74 4.78 15.65
C ASP A 29 -24.31 4.79 16.21
N LYS A 30 -23.32 4.42 15.41
CA LYS A 30 -21.91 4.39 15.85
C LYS A 30 -21.19 5.62 15.30
N ALA A 31 -20.66 6.43 16.24
CA ALA A 31 -19.89 7.62 15.88
C ALA A 31 -18.55 7.25 15.27
N ASP A 32 -18.01 8.14 14.44
CA ASP A 32 -16.65 8.03 13.93
C ASP A 32 -15.65 7.98 15.09
N GLN A 33 -14.57 7.21 14.89
CA GLN A 33 -13.50 7.10 15.87
C GLN A 33 -12.22 7.70 15.33
N GLU A 34 -11.55 8.50 16.13
CA GLU A 34 -10.24 9.04 15.81
C GLU A 34 -9.14 8.05 16.17
N PHE A 35 -8.06 8.05 15.39
CA PHE A 35 -6.86 7.28 15.67
C PHE A 35 -5.61 8.09 15.37
N THR A 36 -4.51 7.73 15.99
CA THR A 36 -3.16 8.18 15.62
C THR A 36 -2.46 7.05 14.87
N GLN A 37 -1.57 7.41 13.95
CA GLN A 37 -0.92 6.44 13.08
C GLN A 37 0.54 6.79 12.84
N THR A 38 1.36 5.75 12.75
CA THR A 38 2.69 5.82 12.17
C THR A 38 2.75 4.89 10.97
N VAL A 39 3.36 5.36 9.89
CA VAL A 39 3.61 4.56 8.68
C VAL A 39 5.07 4.69 8.32
N GLU A 40 5.69 3.57 8.01
CA GLU A 40 7.07 3.55 7.52
C GLU A 40 7.13 2.87 6.16
N PHE A 41 7.73 3.57 5.21
CA PHE A 41 8.12 3.02 3.91
C PHE A 41 9.64 2.94 3.88
N SER A 42 10.17 1.73 3.71
CA SER A 42 11.61 1.46 3.78
C SER A 42 12.08 0.55 2.64
N TYR A 43 13.37 0.52 2.41
CA TYR A 43 14.00 -0.36 1.44
C TYR A 43 15.39 -0.78 1.91
N ASP A 44 15.88 -1.90 1.38
CA ASP A 44 17.19 -2.48 1.72
C ASP A 44 17.88 -3.03 0.47
N ASN A 45 18.33 -2.20 -0.44
CA ASN A 45 19.03 -2.61 -1.68
C ASN A 45 18.22 -3.53 -2.61
N GLN A 46 16.92 -3.70 -2.37
CA GLN A 46 16.03 -4.43 -3.25
C GLN A 46 15.09 -3.47 -3.98
N SER A 47 14.53 -3.92 -5.08
CA SER A 47 13.58 -3.13 -5.88
C SER A 47 12.16 -3.19 -5.34
N VAL A 48 12.01 -3.34 -4.03
CA VAL A 48 10.75 -3.48 -3.32
C VAL A 48 10.73 -2.52 -2.14
N LEU A 49 9.62 -1.81 -1.97
CA LEU A 49 9.39 -0.91 -0.85
C LEU A 49 8.65 -1.67 0.26
N GLY A 50 9.25 -1.74 1.45
CA GLY A 50 8.57 -2.29 2.63
C GLY A 50 7.59 -1.28 3.22
N TYR A 51 6.53 -1.76 3.84
CA TYR A 51 5.46 -0.95 4.41
C TYR A 51 5.04 -1.53 5.75
N VAL A 52 4.97 -0.67 6.77
CA VAL A 52 4.43 -1.02 8.09
C VAL A 52 3.53 0.13 8.56
N SER A 53 2.31 -0.20 8.97
CA SER A 53 1.36 0.76 9.51
C SER A 53 0.92 0.33 10.90
N LYS A 54 1.03 1.25 11.88
CA LYS A 54 0.60 1.05 13.27
C LYS A 54 -0.33 2.17 13.67
N SER A 55 -1.48 1.82 14.22
CA SER A 55 -2.52 2.78 14.59
C SER A 55 -3.07 2.48 15.97
N THR A 56 -3.47 3.54 16.67
CA THR A 56 -3.99 3.47 18.04
C THR A 56 -5.19 4.40 18.16
N LEU A 57 -6.31 3.88 18.69
CA LEU A 57 -7.49 4.69 18.99
C LEU A 57 -7.22 5.68 20.12
N SER A 58 -8.07 6.70 20.26
CA SER A 58 -7.95 7.74 21.30
C SER A 58 -7.98 7.19 22.71
N ASP A 59 -8.63 6.04 22.94
CA ASP A 59 -8.68 5.38 24.25
C ASP A 59 -7.46 4.50 24.54
N GLY A 60 -6.48 4.46 23.64
CA GLY A 60 -5.28 3.65 23.78
C GLY A 60 -5.38 2.24 23.18
N THR A 61 -6.54 1.86 22.64
CA THR A 61 -6.71 0.55 21.99
C THR A 61 -5.86 0.48 20.74
N SER A 62 -5.00 -0.54 20.63
CA SER A 62 -4.21 -0.79 19.43
C SER A 62 -5.08 -1.37 18.33
N LEU A 63 -5.03 -0.77 17.16
CA LEU A 63 -5.62 -1.34 15.94
C LEU A 63 -4.64 -2.35 15.32
N PRO A 64 -5.13 -3.29 14.49
CA PRO A 64 -4.25 -4.26 13.84
C PRO A 64 -3.16 -3.58 13.01
N THR A 65 -1.91 -4.01 13.21
CA THR A 65 -0.77 -3.59 12.41
C THR A 65 -0.90 -4.16 10.99
N GLU A 66 -0.57 -3.35 9.98
CA GLU A 66 -0.46 -3.82 8.60
C GLU A 66 1.02 -3.91 8.22
N VAL A 67 1.37 -4.94 7.46
CA VAL A 67 2.72 -5.12 6.90
C VAL A 67 2.58 -5.45 5.42
N GLY A 68 3.42 -4.88 4.58
CA GLY A 68 3.31 -5.14 3.17
C GLY A 68 4.53 -4.79 2.34
N PHE A 69 4.39 -4.99 1.03
CA PHE A 69 5.42 -4.71 0.03
C PHE A 69 4.80 -4.06 -1.19
N TRP A 70 5.50 -3.04 -1.70
CA TRP A 70 5.11 -2.25 -2.86
C TRP A 70 6.17 -2.41 -3.94
N ARG A 71 5.78 -2.67 -5.18
CA ARG A 71 6.71 -2.83 -6.30
C ARG A 71 6.09 -2.42 -7.61
N LEU A 72 6.92 -2.11 -8.61
CA LEU A 72 6.46 -1.93 -9.97
C LEU A 72 5.97 -3.26 -10.54
N ALA A 73 4.85 -3.22 -11.24
CA ALA A 73 4.39 -4.34 -12.03
C ALA A 73 5.21 -4.38 -13.32
N LYS A 74 5.96 -5.44 -13.50
CA LYS A 74 6.78 -5.65 -14.70
C LYS A 74 6.81 -7.13 -15.05
N THR A 75 7.09 -7.42 -16.30
CA THR A 75 7.30 -8.80 -16.76
C THR A 75 8.50 -9.40 -16.01
N PRO A 76 8.40 -10.62 -15.48
CA PRO A 76 9.53 -11.28 -14.86
C PRO A 76 10.74 -11.36 -15.79
N GLU A 77 11.93 -11.27 -15.20
CA GLU A 77 13.18 -11.45 -15.95
C GLU A 77 13.21 -12.84 -16.61
N SER A 78 13.51 -12.90 -17.90
CA SER A 78 13.27 -14.11 -18.71
C SER A 78 14.34 -15.18 -18.62
N ALA A 79 15.55 -14.84 -18.20
CA ALA A 79 16.68 -15.74 -18.33
C ALA A 79 16.81 -16.77 -17.22
N ASP A 80 16.52 -16.39 -15.99
CA ASP A 80 16.59 -17.26 -14.83
C ASP A 80 15.77 -16.65 -13.69
N LEU A 81 14.66 -17.29 -13.38
CA LEU A 81 13.78 -16.84 -12.31
C LEU A 81 14.26 -17.27 -10.90
N GLY A 82 15.32 -18.08 -10.85
CA GLY A 82 15.79 -18.66 -9.59
C GLY A 82 14.93 -19.81 -9.10
N PRO A 83 15.44 -20.61 -8.15
CA PRO A 83 14.70 -21.73 -7.58
C PRO A 83 13.76 -21.28 -6.46
N GLY A 84 12.50 -21.71 -6.53
CA GLY A 84 11.49 -21.36 -5.51
C GLY A 84 11.28 -19.86 -5.39
N LEU A 85 11.47 -19.33 -4.19
CA LEU A 85 11.36 -17.89 -3.90
C LEU A 85 12.70 -17.18 -3.88
N LEU A 86 13.79 -17.84 -4.26
CA LEU A 86 15.10 -17.20 -4.34
C LEU A 86 15.18 -16.30 -5.58
N PRO A 87 15.98 -15.22 -5.51
CA PRO A 87 16.13 -14.33 -6.65
C PRO A 87 16.81 -15.04 -7.82
N GLY A 88 16.47 -14.61 -9.03
CA GLY A 88 17.16 -15.05 -10.23
C GLY A 88 18.58 -14.49 -10.33
N THR A 89 19.39 -15.10 -11.21
CA THR A 89 20.77 -14.73 -11.46
C THR A 89 20.98 -14.06 -12.82
N GLY A 90 19.90 -13.90 -13.61
CA GLY A 90 19.95 -13.24 -14.91
C GLY A 90 20.18 -11.74 -14.82
N ASP A 91 20.52 -11.15 -15.96
CA ASP A 91 20.72 -9.71 -16.07
C ASP A 91 19.42 -8.96 -15.83
N LYS A 92 19.50 -7.82 -15.15
CA LYS A 92 18.35 -6.95 -14.92
C LYS A 92 17.96 -6.23 -16.21
N SER A 93 16.66 -6.20 -16.52
CA SER A 93 16.13 -5.49 -17.68
C SER A 93 16.10 -3.97 -17.49
N ILE A 94 16.01 -3.51 -16.24
CA ILE A 94 15.94 -2.08 -15.90
C ILE A 94 17.24 -1.68 -15.20
N THR A 95 18.12 -1.01 -15.96
CA THR A 95 19.44 -0.57 -15.47
C THR A 95 19.66 0.93 -15.58
N ASN A 96 18.76 1.67 -16.20
CA ASN A 96 18.84 3.12 -16.33
C ASN A 96 17.45 3.76 -16.42
N HIS A 97 17.38 5.09 -16.33
CA HIS A 97 16.11 5.83 -16.32
C HIS A 97 15.36 5.70 -17.65
N GLU A 98 16.05 5.59 -18.78
CA GLU A 98 15.41 5.41 -20.07
C GLU A 98 14.64 4.09 -20.13
N GLN A 99 15.23 3.02 -19.63
CA GLN A 99 14.55 1.73 -19.53
C GLN A 99 13.38 1.78 -18.52
N LEU A 100 13.56 2.49 -17.40
CA LEU A 100 12.47 2.69 -16.45
C LEU A 100 11.27 3.37 -17.12
N GLU A 101 11.50 4.39 -17.93
CA GLU A 101 10.44 5.11 -18.64
C GLU A 101 9.64 4.21 -19.60
N THR A 102 10.22 3.10 -20.09
CA THR A 102 9.48 2.14 -20.91
C THR A 102 8.36 1.43 -20.16
N LEU A 103 8.37 1.46 -18.84
CA LEU A 103 7.33 0.86 -17.99
C LEU A 103 6.12 1.78 -17.82
N ARG A 104 6.17 3.03 -18.25
CA ARG A 104 5.02 3.93 -18.13
C ARG A 104 3.82 3.37 -18.90
N ASN A 105 2.65 3.44 -18.24
CA ASN A 105 1.40 3.06 -18.86
C ASN A 105 0.88 4.18 -19.78
N LYS A 106 -0.24 3.93 -20.45
CA LYS A 106 -0.86 4.89 -21.39
C LYS A 106 -1.31 6.18 -20.72
N ASP A 107 -1.52 6.18 -19.40
CA ASP A 107 -1.94 7.34 -18.62
C ASP A 107 -0.74 8.15 -18.08
N GLY A 108 0.48 7.71 -18.38
CA GLY A 108 1.72 8.36 -17.93
C GLY A 108 2.16 8.01 -16.53
N GLY A 109 1.49 7.07 -15.88
CA GLY A 109 1.89 6.53 -14.59
C GLY A 109 2.65 5.21 -14.72
N PHE A 110 2.93 4.58 -13.58
CA PHE A 110 3.52 3.24 -13.53
C PHE A 110 2.51 2.29 -12.89
N ASP A 111 2.31 1.14 -13.50
CA ASP A 111 1.52 0.08 -12.89
C ASP A 111 2.28 -0.51 -11.71
N ILE A 112 1.58 -0.74 -10.61
CA ILE A 112 2.17 -1.24 -9.36
C ILE A 112 1.34 -2.38 -8.79
N GLU A 113 2.02 -3.19 -7.98
CA GLU A 113 1.42 -4.26 -7.20
C GLU A 113 1.78 -4.05 -5.74
N VAL A 114 0.79 -4.19 -4.85
CA VAL A 114 0.97 -4.02 -3.41
C VAL A 114 0.34 -5.20 -2.68
N SER A 115 1.13 -5.86 -1.84
CA SER A 115 0.62 -6.91 -0.97
C SER A 115 0.57 -6.40 0.46
N ILE A 116 -0.57 -6.56 1.14
CA ILE A 116 -0.74 -6.15 2.53
C ILE A 116 -1.29 -7.33 3.34
N LEU A 117 -0.62 -7.61 4.46
CA LEU A 117 -0.99 -8.64 5.41
C LEU A 117 -1.60 -8.00 6.66
N HIS A 118 -2.70 -8.59 7.12
CA HIS A 118 -3.37 -8.22 8.37
C HIS A 118 -3.27 -9.34 9.40
N PRO A 119 -3.05 -9.04 10.69
CA PRO A 119 -2.91 -10.09 11.73
C PRO A 119 -4.13 -10.97 11.89
N SER A 120 -5.29 -10.50 11.43
CA SER A 120 -6.57 -11.23 11.50
C SER A 120 -6.72 -12.36 10.48
N GLY A 121 -5.66 -12.68 9.72
CA GLY A 121 -5.70 -13.73 8.71
C GLY A 121 -6.21 -13.29 7.35
N ILE A 122 -6.13 -12.00 7.05
CA ILE A 122 -6.50 -11.43 5.76
C ILE A 122 -5.22 -11.02 5.03
N SER A 123 -5.11 -11.42 3.76
CA SER A 123 -4.04 -11.03 2.85
C SER A 123 -4.65 -10.40 1.63
N GLU A 124 -4.18 -9.20 1.29
CA GLU A 124 -4.69 -8.45 0.14
C GLU A 124 -3.60 -8.33 -0.92
N LEU A 125 -3.98 -8.57 -2.17
CA LEU A 125 -3.18 -8.19 -3.33
C LEU A 125 -3.89 -7.06 -4.04
N TYR A 126 -3.25 -5.89 -4.06
CA TYR A 126 -3.72 -4.71 -4.78
C TYR A 126 -2.99 -4.59 -6.11
N ILE A 127 -3.71 -4.15 -7.11
CA ILE A 127 -3.15 -3.63 -8.35
C ILE A 127 -3.56 -2.17 -8.48
N GLY A 128 -2.77 -1.39 -9.20
CA GLY A 128 -3.10 0.01 -9.43
C GLY A 128 -1.96 0.74 -10.10
N GLN A 129 -1.90 2.04 -9.86
CA GLN A 129 -0.86 2.86 -10.47
C GLN A 129 -0.34 3.93 -9.51
N ILE A 130 0.87 4.34 -9.78
CA ILE A 130 1.48 5.53 -9.19
C ILE A 130 1.74 6.52 -10.33
N LYS A 131 1.20 7.72 -10.17
CA LYS A 131 1.34 8.79 -11.15
C LYS A 131 1.66 10.10 -10.43
N GLY A 132 2.86 10.63 -10.65
CA GLY A 132 3.33 11.74 -9.85
C GLY A 132 3.30 11.35 -8.37
N ALA A 133 2.76 12.21 -7.53
CA ALA A 133 2.66 11.98 -6.09
C ALA A 133 1.28 11.42 -5.68
N ARG A 134 0.70 10.57 -6.50
CA ARG A 134 -0.59 9.92 -6.25
C ARG A 134 -0.54 8.42 -6.54
N VAL A 135 -1.14 7.65 -5.65
CA VAL A 135 -1.31 6.20 -5.76
C VAL A 135 -2.79 5.86 -5.71
N ASP A 136 -3.25 5.04 -6.66
CA ASP A 136 -4.60 4.47 -6.67
C ASP A 136 -4.49 2.95 -6.71
N LEU A 137 -5.13 2.27 -5.78
CA LEU A 137 -5.09 0.82 -5.61
C LEU A 137 -6.50 0.23 -5.52
N ALA A 138 -6.68 -0.93 -6.11
CA ALA A 138 -7.88 -1.75 -5.93
C ALA A 138 -7.48 -3.21 -5.74
N THR A 139 -8.19 -3.93 -4.89
CA THR A 139 -7.89 -5.35 -4.66
C THR A 139 -8.14 -6.17 -5.93
N ASP A 140 -7.13 -6.96 -6.30
CA ASP A 140 -7.23 -8.00 -7.30
C ASP A 140 -7.66 -9.32 -6.65
N ALA A 141 -7.14 -9.58 -5.46
CA ALA A 141 -7.48 -10.76 -4.68
C ALA A 141 -7.45 -10.45 -3.18
N VAL A 142 -8.36 -11.05 -2.46
CA VAL A 142 -8.36 -11.07 -0.99
C VAL A 142 -8.41 -12.52 -0.55
N LEU A 143 -7.37 -12.95 0.17
CA LEU A 143 -7.29 -14.27 0.77
C LEU A 143 -7.66 -14.16 2.25
N ARG A 144 -8.59 -14.98 2.69
CA ARG A 144 -9.08 -14.97 4.07
C ARG A 144 -8.91 -16.34 4.70
N SER A 145 -8.41 -16.37 5.94
CA SER A 145 -8.47 -17.60 6.73
C SER A 145 -9.91 -17.87 7.16
N GLN A 146 -10.19 -19.11 7.54
CA GLN A 146 -11.54 -19.52 7.93
C GLN A 146 -12.09 -18.72 9.11
N SER A 147 -11.22 -18.24 10.01
CA SER A 147 -11.61 -17.46 11.19
C SER A 147 -11.71 -15.95 10.94
N SER A 148 -11.41 -15.49 9.73
CA SER A 148 -11.43 -14.07 9.41
C SER A 148 -12.84 -13.52 9.22
N LYS A 149 -12.97 -12.19 9.36
CA LYS A 149 -14.21 -11.49 9.02
C LYS A 149 -14.51 -11.62 7.52
N ASP A 150 -15.76 -11.40 7.16
CA ASP A 150 -16.19 -11.32 5.77
C ASP A 150 -15.76 -9.99 5.15
N TYR A 151 -14.51 -9.97 4.69
CA TYR A 151 -13.86 -8.83 4.04
C TYR A 151 -13.57 -9.22 2.59
N ARG A 152 -14.14 -8.51 1.63
CA ARG A 152 -14.16 -8.98 0.24
C ARG A 152 -13.34 -8.16 -0.73
N ALA A 153 -13.32 -6.85 -0.56
CA ALA A 153 -12.65 -5.96 -1.48
C ALA A 153 -12.35 -4.63 -0.82
N ALA A 154 -11.38 -3.92 -1.37
CA ALA A 154 -11.01 -2.60 -0.93
C ALA A 154 -10.41 -1.78 -2.05
N THR A 155 -10.48 -0.45 -1.90
CA THR A 155 -9.67 0.49 -2.65
C THR A 155 -8.90 1.35 -1.67
N ARG A 156 -7.69 1.77 -2.07
CA ARG A 156 -6.89 2.73 -1.29
C ARG A 156 -6.36 3.79 -2.24
N MET A 157 -6.29 5.00 -1.75
CA MET A 157 -5.65 6.11 -2.44
C MET A 157 -4.67 6.77 -1.48
N PHE A 158 -3.49 7.11 -1.99
CA PHE A 158 -2.48 7.89 -1.28
C PHE A 158 -2.12 9.09 -2.14
N GLY A 159 -1.93 10.25 -1.52
CA GLY A 159 -1.50 11.45 -2.24
C GLY A 159 -0.69 12.37 -1.36
N LEU A 160 0.33 12.98 -1.94
CA LEU A 160 1.11 14.01 -1.25
C LEU A 160 0.49 15.37 -1.58
N VAL A 161 -0.01 16.06 -0.54
CA VAL A 161 -0.64 17.38 -0.67
C VAL A 161 0.00 18.32 0.33
N GLU A 162 0.64 19.38 -0.17
CA GLU A 162 1.32 20.39 0.67
C GLU A 162 2.30 19.78 1.68
N GLY A 163 3.02 18.73 1.26
CA GLY A 163 4.00 18.04 2.10
C GLY A 163 3.42 17.00 3.05
N ALA A 164 2.11 16.87 3.13
CA ALA A 164 1.45 15.84 3.93
C ALA A 164 1.02 14.66 3.08
N LEU A 165 1.11 13.46 3.62
CA LEU A 165 0.60 12.26 3.00
C LEU A 165 -0.83 12.02 3.46
N LEU A 166 -1.77 12.12 2.51
CA LEU A 166 -3.17 11.81 2.74
C LEU A 166 -3.47 10.45 2.17
N TRP A 167 -4.28 9.66 2.89
CA TRP A 167 -4.78 8.42 2.35
C TRP A 167 -6.25 8.21 2.70
N VAL A 168 -6.94 7.47 1.85
CA VAL A 168 -8.32 7.01 2.07
C VAL A 168 -8.41 5.52 1.78
N TRP A 169 -9.25 4.83 2.53
CA TRP A 169 -9.47 3.40 2.44
C TRP A 169 -10.95 3.10 2.45
N ASP A 170 -11.46 2.56 1.35
CA ASP A 170 -12.84 2.11 1.21
C ASP A 170 -12.86 0.58 1.20
N ILE A 171 -13.86 -0.01 1.84
CA ILE A 171 -13.98 -1.46 1.96
C ILE A 171 -15.37 -1.96 1.62
N ALA A 172 -15.43 -3.20 1.13
CA ALA A 172 -16.65 -4.01 1.05
C ALA A 172 -16.50 -5.19 2.01
N ALA A 173 -17.26 -5.17 3.10
CA ALA A 173 -17.14 -6.15 4.17
C ALA A 173 -18.50 -6.39 4.85
N LEU A 174 -18.61 -7.53 5.54
CA LEU A 174 -19.79 -7.90 6.35
C LEU A 174 -21.11 -7.82 5.58
N GLY A 175 -21.06 -8.16 4.28
CA GLY A 175 -22.24 -8.14 3.42
C GLY A 175 -22.63 -6.76 2.89
N ASN A 176 -21.89 -5.71 3.21
CA ASN A 176 -22.17 -4.34 2.77
C ASN A 176 -21.40 -4.00 1.48
N PRO A 177 -21.96 -3.11 0.63
CA PRO A 177 -21.23 -2.62 -0.54
C PRO A 177 -20.06 -1.74 -0.16
N MET A 178 -19.20 -1.45 -1.14
CA MET A 178 -18.02 -0.59 -0.95
C MET A 178 -18.40 0.75 -0.35
N ALA A 179 -17.76 1.11 0.76
CA ALA A 179 -18.01 2.36 1.45
C ALA A 179 -16.75 2.83 2.19
N SER A 180 -16.72 4.11 2.54
CA SER A 180 -15.62 4.71 3.30
C SER A 180 -15.41 3.97 4.62
N HIS A 181 -14.16 3.58 4.89
CA HIS A 181 -13.76 2.92 6.13
C HIS A 181 -12.86 3.80 6.98
N ALA A 182 -11.80 4.34 6.41
CA ALA A 182 -10.85 5.16 7.15
C ALA A 182 -10.15 6.16 6.22
N ALA A 183 -9.67 7.24 6.82
CA ALA A 183 -8.85 8.24 6.14
C ALA A 183 -7.90 8.87 7.15
N ALA A 184 -6.73 9.31 6.70
CA ALA A 184 -5.77 9.99 7.55
C ALA A 184 -4.97 11.04 6.81
N ARG A 185 -4.37 11.93 7.59
CA ARG A 185 -3.37 12.90 7.17
C ARG A 185 -2.12 12.70 8.00
N LEU A 186 -1.01 12.42 7.34
CA LEU A 186 0.27 12.15 7.97
C LEU A 186 1.31 13.19 7.55
N GLU A 187 2.21 13.50 8.45
CA GLU A 187 3.36 14.36 8.17
C GLU A 187 4.64 13.58 8.35
N ARG A 188 5.71 14.00 7.66
CA ARG A 188 7.00 13.36 7.85
C ARG A 188 7.42 13.48 9.30
N ALA A 189 7.80 12.36 9.90
CA ALA A 189 8.37 12.35 11.23
C ALA A 189 9.76 13.02 11.20
N LYS A 190 10.06 13.81 12.23
CA LYS A 190 11.35 14.49 12.39
C LYS A 190 12.42 13.54 12.87
#